data_431f78349bcbea35e5e45f90ab267783
#
_entry.id   431f78349bcbea35e5e45f90ab267783
#
_cell.length_a   1.000
_cell.length_b   1.000
_cell.length_c   1.000
_cell.angle_alpha   90.00
_cell.angle_beta   90.00
_cell.angle_gamma   90.00
#
_symmetry.space_group_name_H-M   'P 1'
#
loop_
_entity.id
_entity.type
_entity.pdbx_description
1 polymer ?
#
loop_
_entity_poly.entity_id
_entity_poly.type
_entity_poly.pdbx_seq_one_letter_code
_entity_poly.pdbx_strand_id
1 'polypeptide(L)'
;MARRKAQVAGQHSPASARLTNPTAGAPAVGRWLIFRYEPTTLFSLKMSRATSSVGRTLLIPTQYAAKMAFVDAAFKVDWRGEIAALVAALASVDVRIGVPERAVVTHTIIKIRQEPKDRKSGPAYIPAVAYREFVYLSGSLRWAFDLATAPEWLAAALIEIAPAINYIGKRGSFVQFVGYGREFELGPAFTQPLDGVELKPTSGMQIAVLDDFGPEASFEALNSFSPVPIRRDRHRVFRETLVPLGLVNVGPGFSEYSQEPG
;
A
#
# COMPACT_ATOMS: atom_id res chain seq x y z
N MET A 1 20.71 -51.03 26.28
CA MET A 1 20.47 -50.24 25.05
C MET A 1 18.97 -49.94 24.93
N ALA A 2 18.54 -48.78 25.34
CA ALA A 2 17.14 -48.35 25.34
C ALA A 2 16.99 -47.11 24.43
N ARG A 3 16.30 -47.26 23.31
CA ARG A 3 15.94 -46.17 22.38
C ARG A 3 14.81 -45.34 22.99
N ARG A 4 15.08 -44.11 23.34
CA ARG A 4 14.03 -43.11 23.66
C ARG A 4 13.39 -42.61 22.36
N LYS A 5 12.07 -42.82 22.21
CA LYS A 5 11.23 -42.20 21.20
C LYS A 5 10.98 -40.74 21.63
N ALA A 6 11.34 -39.77 20.79
CA ALA A 6 10.95 -38.40 20.93
C ALA A 6 9.48 -38.25 20.46
N GLN A 7 8.66 -37.75 21.33
CA GLN A 7 7.26 -37.39 21.06
C GLN A 7 7.22 -36.01 20.43
N VAL A 8 6.76 -35.91 19.18
CA VAL A 8 6.55 -34.65 18.47
C VAL A 8 5.26 -34.04 18.97
N ALA A 9 5.35 -32.90 19.62
CA ALA A 9 4.22 -32.09 20.09
C ALA A 9 3.47 -31.47 18.91
N GLY A 10 2.15 -31.47 19.02
CA GLY A 10 1.22 -31.12 17.96
C GLY A 10 1.29 -29.66 17.50
N GLN A 11 1.14 -29.51 16.21
CA GLN A 11 0.96 -28.25 15.50
C GLN A 11 -0.40 -27.66 15.84
N HIS A 12 -0.40 -26.49 16.48
CA HIS A 12 -1.56 -25.61 16.46
C HIS A 12 -1.60 -24.88 15.11
N SER A 13 -2.51 -25.31 14.26
CA SER A 13 -2.87 -24.60 13.03
C SER A 13 -3.73 -23.40 13.40
N PRO A 14 -3.41 -22.15 13.01
CA PRO A 14 -4.32 -21.04 13.22
C PRO A 14 -5.57 -21.24 12.37
N ALA A 15 -6.72 -21.03 12.97
CA ALA A 15 -8.02 -21.15 12.33
C ALA A 15 -8.09 -20.24 11.09
N SER A 16 -8.06 -20.86 9.92
CA SER A 16 -8.33 -20.20 8.64
C SER A 16 -9.79 -19.76 8.61
N ALA A 17 -10.05 -18.46 8.82
CA ALA A 17 -11.36 -17.88 8.56
C ALA A 17 -11.68 -18.09 7.08
N ARG A 18 -12.66 -18.96 6.79
CA ARG A 18 -13.17 -19.18 5.44
C ARG A 18 -13.85 -17.90 4.97
N LEU A 19 -13.25 -17.21 4.01
CA LEU A 19 -13.94 -16.20 3.23
C LEU A 19 -14.92 -16.91 2.31
N THR A 20 -16.19 -16.89 2.67
CA THR A 20 -17.27 -17.38 1.80
C THR A 20 -17.54 -16.33 0.73
N ASN A 21 -17.55 -16.75 -0.52
CA ASN A 21 -18.09 -15.93 -1.60
C ASN A 21 -19.57 -15.64 -1.28
N PRO A 22 -20.03 -14.38 -1.31
CA PRO A 22 -21.42 -14.09 -1.04
C PRO A 22 -22.29 -14.62 -2.16
N THR A 23 -23.18 -15.54 -1.82
CA THR A 23 -24.29 -16.00 -2.67
C THR A 23 -25.25 -14.83 -2.91
N ALA A 24 -25.73 -14.69 -4.13
CA ALA A 24 -26.68 -13.65 -4.53
C ALA A 24 -27.92 -13.68 -3.61
N GLY A 25 -28.21 -12.55 -2.96
CA GLY A 25 -29.40 -12.39 -2.14
C GLY A 25 -29.16 -11.88 -0.72
N ALA A 26 -28.08 -11.13 -0.44
CA ALA A 26 -27.74 -10.69 0.90
C ALA A 26 -28.20 -9.24 1.21
N PRO A 27 -28.59 -8.99 2.50
CA PRO A 27 -29.01 -7.70 2.98
C PRO A 27 -27.86 -6.70 3.07
N ALA A 28 -28.20 -5.44 3.35
CA ALA A 28 -27.37 -4.25 3.54
C ALA A 28 -25.86 -4.49 3.52
N VAL A 29 -25.28 -4.24 2.40
CA VAL A 29 -23.86 -4.48 2.12
C VAL A 29 -23.03 -3.46 2.90
N GLY A 30 -22.08 -3.91 3.72
CA GLY A 30 -21.21 -3.05 4.53
C GLY A 30 -20.59 -1.89 3.73
N ARG A 31 -20.39 -0.76 4.40
CA ARG A 31 -19.90 0.50 3.85
C ARG A 31 -18.54 0.34 3.17
N TRP A 32 -17.64 -0.44 3.77
CA TRP A 32 -16.27 -0.60 3.33
C TRP A 32 -16.10 -1.86 2.50
N LEU A 33 -15.60 -1.73 1.27
CA LEU A 33 -15.14 -2.85 0.45
C LEU A 33 -13.64 -3.03 0.68
N ILE A 34 -13.25 -4.18 1.21
CA ILE A 34 -11.89 -4.46 1.65
C ILE A 34 -11.27 -5.53 0.76
N PHE A 35 -10.14 -5.22 0.15
CA PHE A 35 -9.30 -6.15 -0.59
C PHE A 35 -8.10 -6.55 0.26
N ARG A 36 -7.72 -7.83 0.21
CA ARG A 36 -6.58 -8.38 0.92
C ARG A 36 -5.52 -8.88 -0.04
N TYR A 37 -4.29 -8.44 0.21
CA TYR A 37 -3.11 -8.82 -0.56
C TYR A 37 -1.99 -9.30 0.36
N GLU A 38 -1.28 -10.37 -0.07
CA GLU A 38 -0.08 -10.84 0.60
C GLU A 38 1.15 -10.24 -0.10
N PRO A 39 2.01 -9.50 0.62
CA PRO A 39 3.29 -9.04 0.10
C PRO A 39 4.20 -10.23 -0.16
N THR A 40 4.75 -10.34 -1.37
CA THR A 40 5.63 -11.46 -1.75
C THR A 40 7.09 -11.05 -1.91
N THR A 41 7.37 -9.74 -1.86
CA THR A 41 8.71 -9.18 -1.97
C THR A 41 8.89 -7.98 -1.02
N LEU A 42 10.11 -7.49 -0.92
CA LEU A 42 10.42 -6.27 -0.20
C LEU A 42 9.82 -5.05 -0.90
N PHE A 43 9.27 -4.14 -0.12
CA PHE A 43 8.78 -2.84 -0.59
C PHE A 43 9.86 -1.76 -0.48
N SER A 44 9.83 -0.81 -1.40
CA SER A 44 10.62 0.42 -1.31
C SER A 44 9.82 1.56 -1.93
N LEU A 45 8.95 2.18 -1.15
CA LEU A 45 8.13 3.32 -1.54
C LEU A 45 8.72 4.59 -0.93
N LYS A 46 9.38 5.38 -1.76
CA LYS A 46 10.10 6.57 -1.33
C LYS A 46 9.17 7.58 -0.65
N MET A 47 9.56 8.05 0.52
CA MET A 47 8.88 9.17 1.19
C MET A 47 8.94 10.43 0.33
N SER A 48 7.85 11.20 0.26
CA SER A 48 7.73 12.39 -0.58
C SER A 48 8.79 13.48 -0.29
N ARG A 49 9.28 13.54 0.95
CA ARG A 49 10.31 14.49 1.43
C ARG A 49 11.74 13.93 1.39
N ALA A 50 11.93 12.68 0.97
CA ALA A 50 13.26 12.09 0.93
C ALA A 50 14.09 12.66 -0.23
N THR A 51 15.38 12.96 0.04
CA THR A 51 16.32 13.45 -0.97
C THR A 51 16.65 12.39 -2.02
N SER A 52 17.26 12.78 -3.14
CA SER A 52 17.60 11.85 -4.22
C SER A 52 18.63 10.79 -3.80
N SER A 53 19.55 11.15 -2.91
CA SER A 53 20.65 10.28 -2.45
C SER A 53 20.27 9.39 -1.26
N VAL A 54 19.26 9.78 -0.46
CA VAL A 54 18.79 9.03 0.70
C VAL A 54 17.36 8.56 0.44
N GLY A 55 17.22 7.30 0.04
CA GLY A 55 15.92 6.71 -0.26
C GLY A 55 15.26 6.11 0.97
N ARG A 56 14.74 6.94 1.88
CA ARG A 56 13.88 6.49 2.96
C ARG A 56 12.56 5.96 2.43
N THR A 57 12.08 4.86 3.00
CA THR A 57 10.84 4.20 2.58
C THR A 57 9.69 4.50 3.54
N LEU A 58 8.48 4.54 3.01
CA LEU A 58 7.26 4.44 3.79
C LEU A 58 7.12 3.02 4.34
N LEU A 59 6.50 2.87 5.51
CA LEU A 59 6.23 1.56 6.11
C LEU A 59 5.14 0.78 5.36
N ILE A 60 4.21 1.51 4.74
CA ILE A 60 3.05 0.94 4.03
C ILE A 60 2.84 1.68 2.71
N PRO A 61 2.14 1.07 1.75
CA PRO A 61 1.68 1.76 0.55
C PRO A 61 0.74 2.93 0.90
N THR A 62 0.70 3.92 0.01
CA THR A 62 -0.19 5.08 0.14
C THR A 62 -1.53 4.81 -0.54
N GLN A 63 -2.52 5.63 -0.24
CA GLN A 63 -3.82 5.64 -0.92
C GLN A 63 -3.64 5.86 -2.43
N TYR A 64 -2.76 6.80 -2.80
CA TYR A 64 -2.40 7.04 -4.20
C TYR A 64 -1.87 5.77 -4.88
N ALA A 65 -0.93 5.07 -4.23
CA ALA A 65 -0.36 3.85 -4.80
C ALA A 65 -1.41 2.73 -4.94
N ALA A 66 -2.32 2.60 -3.98
CA ALA A 66 -3.43 1.66 -4.05
C ALA A 66 -4.38 1.98 -5.22
N LYS A 67 -4.85 3.24 -5.33
CA LYS A 67 -5.74 3.67 -6.43
C LYS A 67 -5.08 3.50 -7.80
N MET A 68 -3.79 3.88 -7.94
CA MET A 68 -3.05 3.68 -9.19
C MET A 68 -2.84 2.22 -9.55
N ALA A 69 -2.75 1.32 -8.57
CA ALA A 69 -2.68 -0.12 -8.83
C ALA A 69 -3.97 -0.65 -9.49
N PHE A 70 -5.14 -0.14 -9.09
CA PHE A 70 -6.40 -0.45 -9.76
C PHE A 70 -6.45 0.10 -11.19
N VAL A 71 -5.99 1.34 -11.40
CA VAL A 71 -5.92 1.93 -12.75
C VAL A 71 -5.00 1.12 -13.66
N ASP A 72 -3.79 0.76 -13.20
CA ASP A 72 -2.85 -0.06 -13.95
C ASP A 72 -3.42 -1.47 -14.25
N ALA A 73 -4.06 -2.08 -13.27
CA ALA A 73 -4.65 -3.40 -13.44
C ALA A 73 -5.86 -3.39 -14.40
N ALA A 74 -6.64 -2.31 -14.44
CA ALA A 74 -7.74 -2.17 -15.39
C ALA A 74 -7.27 -2.24 -16.86
N PHE A 75 -6.09 -1.66 -17.16
CA PHE A 75 -5.46 -1.81 -18.48
C PHE A 75 -5.00 -3.25 -18.75
N LYS A 76 -4.50 -3.95 -17.73
CA LYS A 76 -4.01 -5.34 -17.89
C LYS A 76 -5.12 -6.35 -18.18
N VAL A 77 -6.31 -6.13 -17.63
CA VAL A 77 -7.47 -7.01 -17.86
C VAL A 77 -8.35 -6.56 -19.04
N ASP A 78 -7.93 -5.52 -19.75
CA ASP A 78 -8.73 -4.91 -20.82
C ASP A 78 -10.16 -4.59 -20.34
N TRP A 79 -10.22 -3.94 -19.16
CA TRP A 79 -11.49 -3.64 -18.51
C TRP A 79 -12.37 -2.77 -19.41
N ARG A 80 -13.61 -3.18 -19.62
CA ARG A 80 -14.52 -2.59 -20.63
C ARG A 80 -15.10 -1.22 -20.26
N GLY A 81 -14.91 -0.77 -19.01
CA GLY A 81 -15.32 0.56 -18.58
C GLY A 81 -14.33 1.66 -19.00
N GLU A 82 -14.74 2.89 -18.85
CA GLU A 82 -13.90 4.05 -19.16
C GLU A 82 -12.89 4.32 -18.03
N ILE A 83 -11.60 4.32 -18.32
CA ILE A 83 -10.54 4.59 -17.35
C ILE A 83 -10.68 5.98 -16.71
N ALA A 84 -11.09 6.98 -17.48
CA ALA A 84 -11.34 8.32 -16.95
C ALA A 84 -12.45 8.33 -15.89
N ALA A 85 -13.53 7.58 -16.10
CA ALA A 85 -14.60 7.41 -15.12
C ALA A 85 -14.11 6.66 -13.88
N LEU A 86 -13.27 5.62 -14.05
CA LEU A 86 -12.67 4.89 -12.93
C LEU A 86 -11.79 5.83 -12.08
N VAL A 87 -10.94 6.65 -12.70
CA VAL A 87 -10.10 7.62 -12.00
C VAL A 87 -10.94 8.64 -11.23
N ALA A 88 -12.00 9.19 -11.85
CA ALA A 88 -12.89 10.14 -11.20
C ALA A 88 -13.62 9.51 -10.01
N ALA A 89 -14.12 8.28 -10.15
CA ALA A 89 -14.76 7.55 -9.07
C ALA A 89 -13.77 7.24 -7.93
N LEU A 90 -12.55 6.81 -8.24
CA LEU A 90 -11.50 6.59 -7.24
C LEU A 90 -11.08 7.88 -6.53
N ALA A 91 -11.13 9.04 -7.19
CA ALA A 91 -10.84 10.33 -6.56
C ALA A 91 -11.88 10.72 -5.51
N SER A 92 -13.15 10.30 -5.69
CA SER A 92 -14.25 10.64 -4.79
C SER A 92 -14.36 9.74 -3.54
N VAL A 93 -13.67 8.60 -3.51
CA VAL A 93 -13.77 7.64 -2.40
C VAL A 93 -12.58 7.73 -1.46
N ASP A 94 -12.85 7.63 -0.15
CA ASP A 94 -11.80 7.48 0.87
C ASP A 94 -11.24 6.06 0.82
N VAL A 95 -9.93 5.96 1.01
CA VAL A 95 -9.23 4.68 1.07
C VAL A 95 -8.42 4.60 2.36
N ARG A 96 -8.62 3.52 3.12
CA ARG A 96 -7.85 3.24 4.32
C ARG A 96 -6.98 2.02 4.10
N ILE A 97 -5.75 2.10 4.59
CA ILE A 97 -4.80 0.99 4.50
C ILE A 97 -4.79 0.24 5.82
N GLY A 98 -5.22 -1.02 5.79
CA GLY A 98 -5.04 -1.93 6.91
C GLY A 98 -3.61 -2.43 6.91
N VAL A 99 -2.90 -2.14 8.00
CA VAL A 99 -1.47 -2.44 8.11
C VAL A 99 -1.24 -3.94 8.36
N PRO A 100 -0.09 -4.51 7.97
CA PRO A 100 0.31 -5.86 8.33
C PRO A 100 0.62 -5.96 9.83
N GLU A 101 0.72 -7.15 10.35
CA GLU A 101 1.04 -7.39 11.77
C GLU A 101 2.39 -6.81 12.16
N ARG A 102 3.37 -6.89 11.22
CA ARG A 102 4.73 -6.45 11.44
C ARG A 102 5.35 -5.88 10.17
N ALA A 103 6.20 -4.87 10.35
CA ALA A 103 7.01 -4.28 9.28
C ALA A 103 8.47 -4.16 9.74
N VAL A 104 9.41 -4.64 8.94
CA VAL A 104 10.85 -4.53 9.21
C VAL A 104 11.50 -3.69 8.12
N VAL A 105 12.03 -2.54 8.47
CA VAL A 105 12.81 -1.68 7.57
C VAL A 105 14.26 -2.09 7.61
N THR A 106 14.85 -2.36 6.46
CA THR A 106 16.29 -2.64 6.32
C THR A 106 16.99 -1.46 5.65
N HIS A 107 18.19 -1.17 6.13
CA HIS A 107 19.04 -0.11 5.59
C HIS A 107 20.17 -0.74 4.77
N THR A 108 20.26 -0.40 3.50
CA THR A 108 21.27 -0.98 2.63
C THR A 108 21.88 0.04 1.67
N ILE A 109 23.09 -0.23 1.24
CA ILE A 109 23.79 0.52 0.20
C ILE A 109 23.71 -0.29 -1.08
N ILE A 110 23.20 0.33 -2.15
CA ILE A 110 23.13 -0.28 -3.47
C ILE A 110 24.05 0.44 -4.44
N LYS A 111 24.66 -0.31 -5.35
CA LYS A 111 25.36 0.26 -6.51
C LYS A 111 24.34 0.70 -7.54
N ILE A 112 24.47 1.92 -8.02
CA ILE A 112 23.62 2.48 -9.08
C ILE A 112 24.47 2.98 -10.22
N ARG A 113 23.86 3.13 -11.40
CA ARG A 113 24.43 3.89 -12.51
C ARG A 113 23.77 5.25 -12.54
N GLN A 114 24.57 6.30 -12.56
CA GLN A 114 24.12 7.68 -12.58
C GLN A 114 24.65 8.37 -13.83
N GLU A 115 23.83 9.22 -14.44
CA GLU A 115 24.30 10.10 -15.50
C GLU A 115 25.38 11.04 -14.97
N PRO A 116 26.49 11.23 -15.69
CA PRO A 116 27.52 12.21 -15.31
C PRO A 116 26.94 13.63 -15.34
N LYS A 117 27.47 14.50 -14.48
CA LYS A 117 27.07 15.92 -14.46
C LYS A 117 27.35 16.62 -15.79
N ASP A 118 28.47 16.27 -16.42
CA ASP A 118 28.80 16.72 -17.77
C ASP A 118 28.43 15.62 -18.77
N ARG A 119 27.40 15.89 -19.58
CA ARG A 119 26.93 14.97 -20.63
C ARG A 119 27.73 15.06 -21.94
N LYS A 120 28.63 16.07 -22.08
CA LYS A 120 29.31 16.33 -23.34
C LYS A 120 30.59 15.52 -23.48
N SER A 121 31.18 15.07 -22.41
CA SER A 121 32.44 14.32 -22.41
C SER A 121 32.41 13.22 -21.35
N GLY A 122 32.63 11.98 -21.77
CA GLY A 122 32.76 10.87 -20.85
C GLY A 122 31.77 9.72 -21.11
N PRO A 123 31.75 8.68 -20.26
CA PRO A 123 30.87 7.55 -20.39
C PRO A 123 29.40 7.97 -20.14
N ALA A 124 28.48 7.29 -20.82
CA ALA A 124 27.03 7.55 -20.65
C ALA A 124 26.54 7.43 -19.19
N TYR A 125 27.20 6.61 -18.38
CA TYR A 125 26.90 6.39 -16.98
C TYR A 125 28.17 6.21 -16.15
N ILE A 126 28.14 6.76 -14.94
CA ILE A 126 29.20 6.57 -13.93
C ILE A 126 28.67 5.68 -12.78
N PRO A 127 29.53 4.82 -12.20
CA PRO A 127 29.15 4.06 -11.02
C PRO A 127 28.98 5.01 -9.82
N ALA A 128 27.91 4.81 -9.08
CA ALA A 128 27.65 5.54 -7.85
C ALA A 128 27.05 4.59 -6.80
N VAL A 129 26.98 5.04 -5.57
CA VAL A 129 26.29 4.34 -4.49
C VAL A 129 25.10 5.16 -4.03
N ALA A 130 24.05 4.48 -3.63
CA ALA A 130 22.90 5.12 -3.03
C ALA A 130 22.47 4.34 -1.79
N TYR A 131 22.11 5.09 -0.76
CA TYR A 131 21.46 4.54 0.42
C TYR A 131 19.99 4.24 0.10
N ARG A 132 19.51 3.05 0.47
CA ARG A 132 18.12 2.63 0.24
C ARG A 132 17.60 1.88 1.45
N GLU A 133 16.36 2.15 1.75
CA GLU A 133 15.57 1.38 2.69
C GLU A 133 14.61 0.48 1.93
N PHE A 134 14.43 -0.72 2.46
CA PHE A 134 13.42 -1.68 2.02
C PHE A 134 12.62 -2.12 3.22
N VAL A 135 11.32 -2.36 3.02
CA VAL A 135 10.42 -2.88 4.05
C VAL A 135 10.05 -4.30 3.72
N TYR A 136 10.24 -5.19 4.68
CA TYR A 136 9.60 -6.49 4.73
C TYR A 136 8.30 -6.36 5.51
N LEU A 137 7.19 -6.80 4.92
CA LEU A 137 5.88 -6.80 5.54
C LEU A 137 5.48 -8.23 5.87
N SER A 138 5.19 -8.51 7.13
CA SER A 138 4.68 -9.81 7.61
C SER A 138 3.20 -9.69 7.91
N GLY A 139 2.40 -10.50 7.27
CA GLY A 139 0.93 -10.42 7.29
C GLY A 139 0.34 -9.65 6.11
N SER A 140 -0.97 -9.69 6.02
CA SER A 140 -1.70 -9.14 4.87
C SER A 140 -1.79 -7.63 4.88
N LEU A 141 -1.60 -7.02 3.72
CA LEU A 141 -2.07 -5.66 3.43
C LEU A 141 -3.55 -5.68 3.08
N ARG A 142 -4.31 -4.73 3.63
CA ARG A 142 -5.75 -4.58 3.36
C ARG A 142 -6.02 -3.18 2.83
N TRP A 143 -6.82 -3.09 1.78
CA TRP A 143 -7.25 -1.80 1.21
C TRP A 143 -8.75 -1.70 1.33
N ALA A 144 -9.22 -0.80 2.16
CA ALA A 144 -10.63 -0.54 2.40
C ALA A 144 -11.07 0.70 1.63
N PHE A 145 -12.03 0.53 0.73
CA PHE A 145 -12.67 1.60 -0.05
C PHE A 145 -14.01 1.95 0.55
N ASP A 146 -14.22 3.22 0.89
CA ASP A 146 -15.51 3.73 1.36
C ASP A 146 -16.48 3.85 0.20
N LEU A 147 -17.52 3.04 0.20
CA LEU A 147 -18.52 3.04 -0.87
C LEU A 147 -19.80 3.81 -0.52
N ALA A 148 -19.83 4.52 0.61
CA ALA A 148 -21.06 5.21 1.05
C ALA A 148 -21.59 6.24 0.04
N THR A 149 -20.70 6.90 -0.69
CA THR A 149 -21.03 7.92 -1.70
C THR A 149 -20.52 7.55 -3.10
N ALA A 150 -20.03 6.31 -3.26
CA ALA A 150 -19.47 5.84 -4.53
C ALA A 150 -20.58 5.53 -5.56
N PRO A 151 -20.30 5.66 -6.85
CA PRO A 151 -21.20 5.16 -7.89
C PRO A 151 -21.43 3.65 -7.72
N GLU A 152 -22.66 3.17 -7.96
CA GLU A 152 -23.03 1.76 -7.75
C GLU A 152 -22.14 0.77 -8.53
N TRP A 153 -21.72 1.15 -9.72
CA TRP A 153 -20.88 0.31 -10.58
C TRP A 153 -19.45 0.12 -10.05
N LEU A 154 -18.95 1.05 -9.20
CA LEU A 154 -17.55 1.04 -8.75
C LEU A 154 -17.20 -0.23 -7.99
N ALA A 155 -18.07 -0.70 -7.12
CA ALA A 155 -17.83 -1.93 -6.37
C ALA A 155 -17.58 -3.15 -7.26
N ALA A 156 -18.41 -3.32 -8.30
CA ALA A 156 -18.27 -4.42 -9.26
C ALA A 156 -16.97 -4.30 -10.07
N ALA A 157 -16.65 -3.09 -10.52
CA ALA A 157 -15.40 -2.81 -11.23
C ALA A 157 -14.16 -3.13 -10.39
N LEU A 158 -14.12 -2.69 -9.13
CA LEU A 158 -12.99 -2.97 -8.25
C LEU A 158 -12.83 -4.47 -7.98
N ILE A 159 -13.93 -5.21 -7.79
CA ILE A 159 -13.90 -6.67 -7.58
C ILE A 159 -13.37 -7.39 -8.82
N GLU A 160 -13.76 -6.96 -10.01
CA GLU A 160 -13.27 -7.52 -11.28
C GLU A 160 -11.78 -7.27 -11.49
N ILE A 161 -11.31 -6.05 -11.19
CA ILE A 161 -9.93 -5.61 -11.43
C ILE A 161 -8.94 -6.14 -10.38
N ALA A 162 -9.37 -6.25 -9.12
CA ALA A 162 -8.48 -6.55 -7.98
C ALA A 162 -7.57 -7.77 -8.16
N PRO A 163 -8.01 -8.92 -8.73
CA PRO A 163 -7.15 -10.09 -8.91
C PRO A 163 -5.95 -9.86 -9.85
N ALA A 164 -6.02 -8.87 -10.72
CA ALA A 164 -4.94 -8.55 -11.67
C ALA A 164 -3.85 -7.65 -11.08
N ILE A 165 -4.04 -7.13 -9.88
CA ILE A 165 -3.03 -6.34 -9.18
C ILE A 165 -1.94 -7.28 -8.67
N ASN A 166 -0.74 -7.14 -9.23
CA ASN A 166 0.42 -7.98 -8.89
C ASN A 166 1.61 -7.17 -8.33
N TYR A 167 1.55 -5.85 -8.30
CA TYR A 167 2.52 -4.98 -7.62
C TYR A 167 1.88 -3.67 -7.18
N ILE A 168 2.54 -2.95 -6.26
CA ILE A 168 2.05 -1.70 -5.69
C ILE A 168 3.10 -0.61 -5.80
N GLY A 169 2.74 0.48 -6.45
CA GLY A 169 3.55 1.68 -6.62
C GLY A 169 4.77 1.46 -7.51
N LYS A 170 5.79 0.75 -7.06
CA LYS A 170 7.01 0.47 -7.83
C LYS A 170 7.05 -0.97 -8.30
N ARG A 171 7.42 -1.21 -9.55
CA ARG A 171 7.72 -2.57 -10.06
C ARG A 171 8.78 -3.23 -9.18
N GLY A 172 8.51 -4.46 -8.75
CA GLY A 172 9.32 -5.21 -7.80
C GLY A 172 8.73 -5.24 -6.37
N SER A 173 7.76 -4.40 -6.05
CA SER A 173 6.95 -4.50 -4.82
C SER A 173 5.74 -5.40 -5.09
N PHE A 174 6.00 -6.70 -5.26
CA PHE A 174 4.98 -7.66 -5.68
C PHE A 174 4.05 -8.05 -4.55
N VAL A 175 2.79 -8.27 -4.93
CA VAL A 175 1.72 -8.75 -4.06
C VAL A 175 0.92 -9.84 -4.75
N GLN A 176 0.28 -10.67 -3.95
CA GLN A 176 -0.68 -11.65 -4.39
C GLN A 176 -2.07 -11.32 -3.83
N PHE A 177 -3.06 -11.27 -4.70
CA PHE A 177 -4.45 -11.13 -4.29
C PHE A 177 -4.91 -12.38 -3.54
N VAL A 178 -5.56 -12.18 -2.39
CA VAL A 178 -6.08 -13.26 -1.53
C VAL A 178 -7.59 -13.33 -1.56
N GLY A 179 -8.25 -12.17 -1.62
CA GLY A 179 -9.70 -12.09 -1.62
C GLY A 179 -10.21 -10.71 -1.22
N TYR A 180 -11.52 -10.59 -1.12
CA TYR A 180 -12.19 -9.38 -0.67
C TYR A 180 -13.32 -9.70 0.31
N GLY A 181 -13.76 -8.67 1.03
CA GLY A 181 -14.90 -8.73 1.94
C GLY A 181 -15.54 -7.36 2.11
N ARG A 182 -16.57 -7.29 2.93
CA ARG A 182 -17.22 -6.02 3.28
C ARG A 182 -17.42 -5.91 4.78
N GLU A 183 -17.24 -4.70 5.30
CA GLU A 183 -17.40 -4.36 6.69
C GLU A 183 -18.20 -3.06 6.85
N PHE A 184 -18.91 -2.89 7.96
CA PHE A 184 -19.60 -1.64 8.29
C PHE A 184 -18.64 -0.61 8.88
N GLU A 185 -17.69 -1.05 9.69
CA GLU A 185 -16.71 -0.23 10.40
C GLU A 185 -15.33 -0.85 10.28
N LEU A 186 -14.31 -0.01 10.28
CA LEU A 186 -12.92 -0.44 10.23
C LEU A 186 -12.37 -0.56 11.65
N GLY A 187 -11.67 -1.66 11.91
CA GLY A 187 -10.94 -1.87 13.16
C GLY A 187 -9.71 -0.96 13.30
N PRO A 188 -9.05 -0.97 14.47
CA PRO A 188 -7.94 -0.09 14.80
C PRO A 188 -6.68 -0.32 13.95
N ALA A 189 -6.59 -1.43 13.26
CA ALA A 189 -5.47 -1.75 12.37
C ALA A 189 -5.50 -1.00 11.02
N PHE A 190 -6.45 -0.10 10.80
CA PHE A 190 -6.51 0.74 9.60
C PHE A 190 -5.98 2.14 9.87
N THR A 191 -5.36 2.71 8.83
CA THR A 191 -4.86 4.09 8.86
C THR A 191 -5.99 5.09 9.09
N GLN A 192 -5.68 6.21 9.79
CA GLN A 192 -6.64 7.28 10.06
C GLN A 192 -6.03 8.63 9.63
N PRO A 193 -6.66 9.40 8.73
CA PRO A 193 -6.22 10.77 8.47
C PRO A 193 -6.38 11.61 9.72
N LEU A 194 -5.47 12.57 9.88
CA LEU A 194 -5.46 13.49 11.02
C LEU A 194 -6.23 14.79 10.76
N ASP A 195 -6.92 14.91 9.63
CA ASP A 195 -7.66 16.10 9.25
C ASP A 195 -8.77 16.38 10.28
N GLY A 196 -8.55 17.38 11.13
CA GLY A 196 -9.51 17.83 12.14
C GLY A 196 -9.68 16.90 13.36
N VAL A 197 -8.84 15.91 13.53
CA VAL A 197 -8.87 15.00 14.70
C VAL A 197 -7.92 15.51 15.76
N GLU A 198 -8.43 15.73 16.96
CA GLU A 198 -7.60 15.96 18.14
C GLU A 198 -6.85 14.66 18.48
N LEU A 199 -5.52 14.69 18.31
CA LEU A 199 -4.67 13.54 18.61
C LEU A 199 -4.68 13.28 20.12
N LYS A 200 -5.27 12.17 20.50
CA LYS A 200 -4.93 11.55 21.78
C LYS A 200 -3.63 10.76 21.55
N PRO A 201 -2.52 11.13 22.23
CA PRO A 201 -1.27 10.39 22.11
C PRO A 201 -1.52 8.95 22.56
N THR A 202 -1.61 8.05 21.59
CA THR A 202 -1.65 6.61 21.85
C THR A 202 -0.24 6.10 21.58
N SER A 203 0.41 5.53 22.58
CA SER A 203 1.70 4.88 22.41
C SER A 203 1.60 3.80 21.33
N GLY A 204 2.59 3.73 20.45
CA GLY A 204 2.66 2.66 19.45
C GLY A 204 2.11 2.98 18.09
N MET A 205 1.90 4.26 17.73
CA MET A 205 1.48 4.66 16.40
C MET A 205 2.46 5.67 15.79
N GLN A 206 2.52 5.73 14.47
CA GLN A 206 3.36 6.70 13.76
C GLN A 206 2.52 7.64 12.91
N ILE A 207 2.96 8.88 12.78
CA ILE A 207 2.41 9.84 11.84
C ILE A 207 3.24 9.77 10.56
N ALA A 208 2.60 9.50 9.44
CA ALA A 208 3.21 9.53 8.11
C ALA A 208 2.46 10.51 7.20
N VAL A 209 3.19 11.17 6.30
CA VAL A 209 2.58 11.96 5.23
C VAL A 209 2.37 11.02 4.04
N LEU A 210 1.12 10.61 3.84
CA LEU A 210 0.70 9.75 2.75
C LEU A 210 0.01 10.58 1.67
N ASP A 211 0.18 10.15 0.41
CA ASP A 211 -0.46 10.81 -0.71
C ASP A 211 -1.71 10.07 -1.17
N ASP A 212 -2.62 10.84 -1.76
CA ASP A 212 -3.86 10.37 -2.35
C ASP A 212 -4.19 11.12 -3.63
N PHE A 213 -5.20 10.66 -4.36
CA PHE A 213 -5.81 11.44 -5.45
C PHE A 213 -6.39 12.73 -4.88
N GLY A 214 -6.12 13.83 -5.57
CA GLY A 214 -6.71 15.12 -5.23
C GLY A 214 -8.11 15.28 -5.84
N PRO A 215 -8.83 16.33 -5.47
CA PRO A 215 -10.21 16.58 -5.92
C PRO A 215 -10.33 16.82 -7.43
N GLU A 216 -9.25 17.25 -8.08
CA GLU A 216 -9.18 17.47 -9.53
C GLU A 216 -8.39 16.36 -10.24
N ALA A 217 -8.22 15.18 -9.60
CA ALA A 217 -7.52 14.07 -10.21
C ALA A 217 -8.25 13.60 -11.46
N SER A 218 -7.54 13.55 -12.58
CA SER A 218 -8.02 13.04 -13.85
C SER A 218 -7.01 12.08 -14.46
N PHE A 219 -7.44 11.19 -15.33
CA PHE A 219 -6.53 10.27 -16.00
C PHE A 219 -5.39 11.00 -16.72
N GLU A 220 -5.70 12.09 -17.42
CA GLU A 220 -4.67 12.90 -18.11
C GLU A 220 -3.64 13.49 -17.16
N ALA A 221 -4.09 14.03 -16.00
CA ALA A 221 -3.18 14.63 -15.03
C ALA A 221 -2.33 13.60 -14.27
N LEU A 222 -2.83 12.37 -14.12
CA LEU A 222 -2.10 11.28 -13.44
C LEU A 222 -1.22 10.46 -14.39
N ASN A 223 -1.48 10.51 -15.70
CA ASN A 223 -0.72 9.77 -16.70
C ASN A 223 0.63 10.45 -16.95
N SER A 224 1.72 9.77 -16.61
CA SER A 224 3.08 10.28 -16.80
C SER A 224 3.49 10.51 -18.26
N PHE A 225 2.74 10.01 -19.22
CA PHE A 225 2.94 10.24 -20.66
C PHE A 225 2.14 11.43 -21.19
N SER A 226 1.24 11.98 -20.39
CA SER A 226 0.48 13.19 -20.77
C SER A 226 1.37 14.44 -20.65
N PRO A 227 1.15 15.46 -21.52
CA PRO A 227 1.80 16.76 -21.37
C PRO A 227 1.23 17.57 -20.20
N VAL A 228 0.11 17.16 -19.62
CA VAL A 228 -0.51 17.86 -18.49
C VAL A 228 0.32 17.64 -17.23
N PRO A 229 0.87 18.71 -16.61
CA PRO A 229 1.66 18.55 -15.41
C PRO A 229 0.79 18.20 -14.21
N ILE A 230 1.23 17.22 -13.43
CA ILE A 230 0.58 16.91 -12.16
C ILE A 230 0.74 18.11 -11.20
N ARG A 231 -0.37 18.61 -10.65
CA ARG A 231 -0.39 19.70 -9.70
C ARG A 231 -0.61 19.19 -8.29
N ARG A 232 0.30 19.59 -7.40
CA ARG A 232 0.17 19.33 -5.96
C ARG A 232 -1.09 20.04 -5.45
N ASP A 233 -1.76 19.44 -4.48
CA ASP A 233 -2.99 19.92 -3.82
C ASP A 233 -4.25 19.96 -4.72
N ARG A 234 -4.12 19.66 -6.01
CA ARG A 234 -5.25 19.51 -6.95
C ARG A 234 -5.40 18.08 -7.46
N HIS A 235 -4.35 17.56 -8.12
CA HIS A 235 -4.38 16.21 -8.71
C HIS A 235 -3.85 15.16 -7.75
N ARG A 236 -2.94 15.55 -6.86
CA ARG A 236 -2.32 14.70 -5.85
C ARG A 236 -2.19 15.48 -4.56
N VAL A 237 -2.82 15.00 -3.51
CA VAL A 237 -2.82 15.60 -2.17
C VAL A 237 -1.93 14.81 -1.23
N PHE A 238 -1.47 15.46 -0.15
CA PHE A 238 -0.65 14.86 0.88
C PHE A 238 -1.33 15.10 2.22
N ARG A 239 -1.61 14.00 2.95
CA ARG A 239 -2.32 14.05 4.24
C ARG A 239 -1.47 13.45 5.33
N GLU A 240 -1.45 14.11 6.47
CA GLU A 240 -0.95 13.51 7.70
C GLU A 240 -1.88 12.40 8.12
N THR A 241 -1.32 11.23 8.33
CA THR A 241 -2.08 10.01 8.55
C THR A 241 -1.45 9.23 9.69
N LEU A 242 -2.29 8.79 10.61
CA LEU A 242 -1.91 7.89 11.68
C LEU A 242 -1.77 6.48 11.11
N VAL A 243 -0.61 5.89 11.29
CA VAL A 243 -0.28 4.52 10.89
C VAL A 243 -0.16 3.67 12.15
N PRO A 244 -1.03 2.67 12.37
CA PRO A 244 -1.04 1.86 13.58
C PRO A 244 0.09 0.80 13.58
N LEU A 245 1.32 1.27 13.51
CA LEU A 245 2.56 0.50 13.60
C LEU A 245 3.52 1.23 14.53
N GLY A 246 3.78 0.67 15.71
CA GLY A 246 4.71 1.18 16.69
C GLY A 246 6.11 0.60 16.52
N LEU A 247 7.15 1.39 16.80
CA LEU A 247 8.53 0.93 16.83
C LEU A 247 8.73 -0.01 18.03
N VAL A 248 9.15 -1.25 17.78
CA VAL A 248 9.35 -2.27 18.83
C VAL A 248 10.81 -2.67 18.99
N ASN A 249 11.61 -2.55 17.92
CA ASN A 249 13.01 -2.92 17.99
C ASN A 249 13.86 -2.13 17.00
N VAL A 250 15.10 -1.82 17.36
CA VAL A 250 16.09 -1.13 16.51
C VAL A 250 17.44 -1.81 16.68
N GLY A 251 18.09 -2.11 15.56
CA GLY A 251 19.43 -2.65 15.54
C GLY A 251 20.27 -2.04 14.42
N PRO A 252 21.55 -2.42 14.36
CA PRO A 252 22.41 -1.98 13.25
C PRO A 252 21.82 -2.44 11.91
N GLY A 253 21.37 -1.47 11.10
CA GLY A 253 20.86 -1.74 9.76
C GLY A 253 19.39 -2.13 9.68
N PHE A 254 18.60 -2.09 10.76
CA PHE A 254 17.16 -2.34 10.72
C PHE A 254 16.37 -1.60 11.77
N SER A 255 15.06 -1.47 11.52
CA SER A 255 14.06 -1.03 12.49
C SER A 255 12.81 -1.88 12.32
N GLU A 256 12.24 -2.34 13.42
CA GLU A 256 11.07 -3.22 13.43
C GLU A 256 9.87 -2.52 14.06
N TYR A 257 8.72 -2.68 13.43
CA TYR A 257 7.45 -2.08 13.82
C TYR A 257 6.37 -3.15 13.92
N SER A 258 5.44 -3.01 14.87
CA SER A 258 4.32 -3.91 15.09
C SER A 258 3.03 -3.13 15.35
N GLN A 259 1.88 -3.77 15.08
CA GLN A 259 0.56 -3.25 15.49
C GLN A 259 0.42 -3.21 17.02
N GLU A 260 1.00 -4.16 17.70
CA GLU A 260 1.07 -4.23 19.15
C GLU A 260 2.53 -3.96 19.58
N PRO A 261 2.87 -2.71 19.96
CA PRO A 261 4.15 -2.48 20.62
C PRO A 261 4.14 -3.20 21.97
N GLY A 262 5.10 -4.09 22.15
CA GLY A 262 5.30 -4.88 23.36
C GLY A 262 5.57 -4.03 24.60
#